data_231fd782b967d6b80d3374e61807d3f1
#
_entry.id   231fd782b967d6b80d3374e61807d3f1
#
_cell.length_a   1.000
_cell.length_b   1.000
_cell.length_c   1.000
_cell.angle_alpha   90.00
_cell.angle_beta   90.00
_cell.angle_gamma   90.00
#
_symmetry.space_group_name_H-M   'P 1'
#
loop_
_entity.id
_entity.type
_entity.pdbx_description
1 polymer ?
#
loop_
_entity_poly.entity_id
_entity_poly.type
_entity_poly.pdbx_seq_one_letter_code
_entity_poly.pdbx_strand_id
1 'polypeptide(L)'
;MAKLSVSDSPERRTGFGRANARERSINQRKLRVLLAEKMHLIAADLAFELEQEGLEVTAISHTLAETMQLIAHKPIDLALMNVEFSDGKSYPAARRLKDAGIPFAFFTTFTQDEIAEDFRTAPCLRKPQDTHRIAAAVKDLARRARRDPEIP
;
A
#
# COMPACT_ATOMS: atom_id res chain seq x y z
N MET A 1 32.06 -47.78 -19.96
CA MET A 1 31.86 -47.42 -19.92
C MET A 1 31.31 -46.44 -19.53
N ALA A 2 31.11 -45.82 -19.44
CA ALA A 2 30.72 -45.08 -19.17
C ALA A 2 30.45 -44.07 -18.72
N LYS A 3 30.23 -43.56 -18.65
CA LYS A 3 30.08 -42.78 -18.29
C LYS A 3 29.72 -41.82 -17.99
N LEU A 4 29.42 -41.29 -17.91
CA LEU A 4 29.15 -40.52 -17.68
C LEU A 4 28.95 -39.54 -17.31
N SER A 5 28.82 -38.98 -17.32
CA SER A 5 28.79 -38.18 -17.13
C SER A 5 28.30 -37.28 -16.78
N VAL A 6 28.01 -36.79 -16.71
CA VAL A 6 27.51 -36.08 -16.38
C VAL A 6 27.56 -35.04 -15.82
N SER A 7 27.72 -34.43 -15.79
CA SER A 7 28.01 -33.51 -15.38
C SER A 7 27.37 -32.42 -15.32
N ASP A 8 26.64 -32.27 -15.08
CA ASP A 8 26.01 -31.27 -14.96
C ASP A 8 26.41 -30.38 -14.06
N SER A 9 26.86 -29.42 -14.25
CA SER A 9 27.41 -28.57 -13.38
C SER A 9 26.46 -27.73 -12.71
N PRO A 10 26.29 -27.77 -11.47
CA PRO A 10 25.43 -26.89 -10.74
C PRO A 10 25.98 -25.49 -10.58
N GLU A 11 27.17 -25.28 -11.08
CA GLU A 11 27.85 -24.02 -10.88
C GLU A 11 27.16 -22.83 -11.49
N ARG A 12 26.45 -23.05 -12.59
CA ARG A 12 25.79 -21.97 -13.29
C ARG A 12 24.64 -21.34 -12.52
N ARG A 13 24.15 -22.07 -11.53
CA ARG A 13 22.99 -21.59 -10.78
C ARG A 13 23.34 -20.76 -9.56
N THR A 14 24.58 -20.85 -9.11
CA THR A 14 24.91 -20.24 -7.83
C THR A 14 24.99 -18.72 -7.87
N GLY A 15 25.41 -18.15 -8.96
CA GLY A 15 25.51 -16.71 -9.09
C GLY A 15 24.16 -16.00 -9.15
N PHE A 16 23.26 -16.56 -9.93
CA PHE A 16 21.91 -16.01 -10.02
C PHE A 16 21.10 -16.24 -8.77
N GLY A 17 21.32 -17.35 -8.09
CA GLY A 17 20.53 -17.71 -6.93
C GLY A 17 20.65 -16.73 -5.78
N ARG A 18 21.82 -16.20 -5.54
CA ARG A 18 22.04 -15.28 -4.43
C ARG A 18 21.38 -13.91 -4.65
N ALA A 19 21.50 -13.36 -5.85
CA ALA A 19 20.89 -12.10 -6.20
C ALA A 19 19.35 -12.23 -6.13
N ASN A 20 18.83 -13.29 -6.71
CA ASN A 20 17.39 -13.53 -6.70
C ASN A 20 16.84 -13.76 -5.29
N ALA A 21 17.59 -14.43 -4.43
CA ALA A 21 17.15 -14.64 -3.06
C ALA A 21 17.07 -13.34 -2.28
N ARG A 22 18.02 -12.44 -2.51
CA ARG A 22 18.03 -11.13 -1.86
C ARG A 22 16.88 -10.26 -2.37
N GLU A 23 16.66 -10.25 -3.68
CA GLU A 23 15.55 -9.55 -4.29
C GLU A 23 14.21 -10.09 -3.83
N ARG A 24 14.09 -11.41 -3.74
CA ARG A 24 12.88 -12.05 -3.23
C ARG A 24 12.63 -11.71 -1.76
N SER A 25 13.68 -11.65 -0.97
CA SER A 25 13.57 -11.28 0.43
C SER A 25 13.04 -9.86 0.60
N ILE A 26 13.52 -8.93 -0.23
CA ILE A 26 13.04 -7.55 -0.23
C ILE A 26 11.61 -7.48 -0.74
N ASN A 27 11.29 -8.22 -1.81
CA ASN A 27 9.96 -8.24 -2.41
C ASN A 27 8.93 -9.01 -1.59
N GLN A 28 9.39 -9.90 -0.71
CA GLN A 28 8.50 -10.68 0.14
C GLN A 28 8.14 -9.97 1.44
N ARG A 29 8.81 -8.88 1.77
CA ARG A 29 8.44 -8.09 2.92
C ARG A 29 7.03 -7.54 2.70
N LYS A 30 6.18 -7.72 3.70
CA LYS A 30 4.82 -7.17 3.63
C LYS A 30 4.88 -5.65 3.57
N LEU A 31 4.06 -5.07 2.72
CA LEU A 31 3.93 -3.62 2.66
C LEU A 31 3.17 -3.12 3.88
N ARG A 32 3.68 -2.05 4.45
CA ARG A 32 3.12 -1.43 5.64
C ARG A 32 2.10 -0.38 5.23
N VAL A 33 0.88 -0.58 5.67
CA VAL A 33 -0.25 0.26 5.27
C VAL A 33 -0.68 1.15 6.42
N LEU A 34 -0.84 2.43 6.11
CA LEU A 34 -1.58 3.36 6.96
C LEU A 34 -3.04 3.33 6.51
N LEU A 35 -3.93 3.05 7.44
CA LEU A 35 -5.37 3.08 7.21
C LEU A 35 -5.98 4.23 8.00
N ALA A 36 -6.44 5.25 7.29
CA ALA A 36 -7.03 6.44 7.90
C ALA A 36 -8.53 6.46 7.60
N GLU A 37 -9.31 5.96 8.56
CA GLU A 37 -10.75 5.80 8.45
C GLU A 37 -11.44 6.27 9.72
N LYS A 38 -12.38 7.21 9.59
CA LYS A 38 -13.05 7.81 10.75
C LYS A 38 -13.94 6.84 11.52
N MET A 39 -14.50 5.84 10.85
CA MET A 39 -15.40 4.87 11.49
C MET A 39 -14.63 3.65 11.96
N HIS A 40 -14.61 3.42 13.26
CA HIS A 40 -13.83 2.34 13.87
C HIS A 40 -14.18 0.96 13.34
N LEU A 41 -15.47 0.68 13.13
CA LEU A 41 -15.90 -0.62 12.64
C LEU A 41 -15.44 -0.86 11.20
N ILE A 42 -15.54 0.17 10.37
CA ILE A 42 -15.07 0.07 8.98
C ILE A 42 -13.57 -0.10 8.95
N ALA A 43 -12.85 0.64 9.79
CA ALA A 43 -11.39 0.51 9.87
C ALA A 43 -10.98 -0.90 10.28
N ALA A 44 -11.64 -1.47 11.27
CA ALA A 44 -11.32 -2.83 11.73
C ALA A 44 -11.57 -3.87 10.64
N ASP A 45 -12.69 -3.74 9.93
CA ASP A 45 -13.05 -4.66 8.86
C ASP A 45 -12.06 -4.55 7.69
N LEU A 46 -11.72 -3.32 7.29
CA LEU A 46 -10.73 -3.09 6.24
C LEU A 46 -9.36 -3.63 6.64
N ALA A 47 -8.94 -3.40 7.88
CA ALA A 47 -7.65 -3.89 8.36
C ALA A 47 -7.58 -5.41 8.26
N PHE A 48 -8.65 -6.09 8.66
CA PHE A 48 -8.72 -7.55 8.55
C PHE A 48 -8.58 -8.00 7.10
N GLU A 49 -9.33 -7.39 6.19
CA GLU A 49 -9.29 -7.77 4.77
C GLU A 49 -7.94 -7.46 4.13
N LEU A 50 -7.33 -6.33 4.47
CA LEU A 50 -6.01 -5.97 3.96
C LEU A 50 -4.97 -7.00 4.41
N GLU A 51 -5.05 -7.46 5.64
CA GLU A 51 -4.13 -8.48 6.14
C GLU A 51 -4.36 -9.83 5.48
N GLN A 52 -5.59 -10.18 5.14
CA GLN A 52 -5.89 -11.39 4.37
C GLN A 52 -5.24 -11.33 2.98
N GLU A 53 -5.09 -10.14 2.42
CA GLU A 53 -4.43 -9.95 1.14
C GLU A 53 -2.91 -9.88 1.23
N GLY A 54 -2.36 -10.09 2.40
CA GLY A 54 -0.91 -10.15 2.59
C GLY A 54 -0.26 -8.79 2.87
N LEU A 55 -1.06 -7.78 3.18
CA LEU A 55 -0.56 -6.47 3.58
C LEU A 55 -0.49 -6.40 5.11
N GLU A 56 0.29 -5.49 5.64
CA GLU A 56 0.41 -5.31 7.08
C GLU A 56 -0.10 -3.92 7.45
N VAL A 57 -1.18 -3.86 8.23
CA VAL A 57 -1.72 -2.59 8.70
C VAL A 57 -0.95 -2.18 9.95
N THR A 58 0.03 -1.30 9.78
CA THR A 58 0.92 -0.89 10.86
C THR A 58 0.45 0.36 11.58
N ALA A 59 -0.53 1.06 11.01
CA ALA A 59 -1.03 2.31 11.57
C ALA A 59 -2.49 2.49 11.20
N ILE A 60 -3.32 2.82 12.19
CA ILE A 60 -4.73 3.13 11.99
C ILE A 60 -5.00 4.47 12.64
N SER A 61 -5.65 5.36 11.90
CA SER A 61 -6.06 6.66 12.43
C SER A 61 -7.54 6.92 12.14
N HIS A 62 -8.15 7.76 12.96
CA HIS A 62 -9.57 8.09 12.85
C HIS A 62 -9.81 9.59 12.69
N THR A 63 -8.76 10.39 12.77
CA THR A 63 -8.80 11.85 12.61
C THR A 63 -7.67 12.30 11.71
N LEU A 64 -7.78 13.52 11.20
CA LEU A 64 -6.71 14.14 10.42
C LEU A 64 -5.46 14.32 11.27
N ALA A 65 -5.62 14.79 12.51
CA ALA A 65 -4.50 15.01 13.42
C ALA A 65 -3.71 13.72 13.67
N GLU A 66 -4.40 12.62 13.96
CA GLU A 66 -3.75 11.32 14.15
C GLU A 66 -3.03 10.87 12.87
N THR A 67 -3.69 11.07 11.72
CA THR A 67 -3.12 10.69 10.42
C THR A 67 -1.80 11.42 10.19
N MET A 68 -1.78 12.73 10.43
CA MET A 68 -0.56 13.53 10.27
C MET A 68 0.55 13.06 11.19
N GLN A 69 0.23 12.71 12.44
CA GLN A 69 1.20 12.19 13.40
C GLN A 69 1.79 10.86 12.94
N LEU A 70 0.95 9.95 12.46
CA LEU A 70 1.41 8.65 11.99
C LEU A 70 2.30 8.77 10.76
N ILE A 71 1.96 9.66 9.83
CA ILE A 71 2.81 9.91 8.66
C ILE A 71 4.19 10.43 9.08
N ALA A 72 4.23 11.27 10.10
CA ALA A 72 5.48 11.86 10.58
C ALA A 72 6.38 10.86 11.31
N HIS A 73 5.80 9.85 11.96
CA HIS A 73 6.56 9.01 12.92
C HIS A 73 6.61 7.53 12.59
N LYS A 74 5.76 7.03 11.69
CA LYS A 74 5.71 5.60 11.37
C LYS A 74 6.21 5.33 9.95
N PRO A 75 6.92 4.22 9.75
CA PRO A 75 7.27 3.82 8.38
C PRO A 75 6.03 3.32 7.66
N ILE A 76 5.71 3.93 6.53
CA ILE A 76 4.52 3.64 5.73
C ILE A 76 4.95 3.42 4.29
N ASP A 77 4.49 2.34 3.68
CA ASP A 77 4.74 2.06 2.28
C ASP A 77 3.57 2.47 1.39
N LEU A 78 2.38 2.59 1.99
CA LEU A 78 1.13 2.79 1.25
C LEU A 78 0.05 3.29 2.20
N ALA A 79 -0.85 4.12 1.73
CA ALA A 79 -1.93 4.63 2.56
C ALA A 79 -3.30 4.51 1.88
N LEU A 80 -4.31 4.22 2.69
CA LEU A 80 -5.72 4.27 2.29
C LEU A 80 -6.41 5.24 3.24
N MET A 81 -7.04 6.29 2.70
CA MET A 81 -7.56 7.39 3.51
C MET A 81 -8.95 7.82 3.10
N ASN A 82 -9.77 8.17 4.08
CA ASN A 82 -10.96 8.99 3.83
C ASN A 82 -10.54 10.36 3.31
N VAL A 83 -11.43 11.01 2.59
CA VAL A 83 -11.25 12.42 2.24
C VAL A 83 -11.62 13.31 3.42
N GLU A 84 -12.66 12.95 4.16
CA GLU A 84 -13.21 13.82 5.19
C GLU A 84 -13.15 13.18 6.57
N PHE A 85 -12.63 13.94 7.52
CA PHE A 85 -12.59 13.60 8.94
C PHE A 85 -13.31 14.69 9.72
N SER A 86 -13.64 14.43 10.98
CA SER A 86 -14.33 15.40 11.83
C SER A 86 -13.52 16.68 12.03
N ASP A 87 -12.20 16.58 11.98
CA ASP A 87 -11.28 17.72 12.18
C ASP A 87 -10.71 18.28 10.87
N GLY A 88 -11.24 17.90 9.72
CA GLY A 88 -10.84 18.49 8.45
C GLY A 88 -10.69 17.49 7.33
N LYS A 89 -10.39 18.01 6.16
CA LYS A 89 -10.15 17.17 4.98
C LYS A 89 -8.73 16.63 5.00
N SER A 90 -8.56 15.45 4.42
CA SER A 90 -7.27 14.74 4.47
C SER A 90 -6.22 15.26 3.48
N TYR A 91 -6.49 16.34 2.78
CA TYR A 91 -5.56 16.85 1.76
C TYR A 91 -4.16 17.21 2.31
N PRO A 92 -4.03 17.78 3.51
CA PRO A 92 -2.68 17.97 4.06
C PRO A 92 -1.92 16.67 4.23
N ALA A 93 -2.61 15.60 4.62
CA ALA A 93 -1.99 14.28 4.73
C ALA A 93 -1.60 13.74 3.35
N ALA A 94 -2.51 13.88 2.37
CA ALA A 94 -2.23 13.48 0.99
C ALA A 94 -1.01 14.22 0.42
N ARG A 95 -0.88 15.51 0.73
CA ARG A 95 0.29 16.30 0.33
C ARG A 95 1.57 15.73 0.91
N ARG A 96 1.56 15.40 2.20
CA ARG A 96 2.73 14.81 2.85
C ARG A 96 3.12 13.48 2.23
N LEU A 97 2.15 12.63 1.94
CA LEU A 97 2.39 11.34 1.31
C LEU A 97 2.97 11.52 -0.08
N LYS A 98 2.39 12.42 -0.86
CA LYS A 98 2.85 12.71 -2.21
C LYS A 98 4.30 13.21 -2.19
N ASP A 99 4.62 14.15 -1.32
CA ASP A 99 5.96 14.72 -1.21
C ASP A 99 6.98 13.67 -0.77
N ALA A 100 6.54 12.69 0.01
CA ALA A 100 7.39 11.59 0.46
C ALA A 100 7.48 10.44 -0.55
N GLY A 101 6.76 10.52 -1.66
CA GLY A 101 6.73 9.45 -2.66
C GLY A 101 5.97 8.21 -2.21
N ILE A 102 5.06 8.36 -1.25
CA ILE A 102 4.27 7.23 -0.74
C ILE A 102 2.94 7.18 -1.50
N PRO A 103 2.67 6.07 -2.21
CA PRO A 103 1.40 5.93 -2.93
C PRO A 103 0.23 5.85 -1.96
N PHE A 104 -0.91 6.39 -2.38
CA PHE A 104 -2.12 6.37 -1.57
C PHE A 104 -3.37 6.32 -2.45
N ALA A 105 -4.47 5.89 -1.86
CA ALA A 105 -5.79 5.91 -2.47
C ALA A 105 -6.77 6.52 -1.48
N PHE A 106 -7.78 7.19 -2.01
CA PHE A 106 -8.91 7.66 -1.20
C PHE A 106 -10.00 6.62 -1.14
N PHE A 107 -10.64 6.52 0.01
CA PHE A 107 -11.84 5.71 0.20
C PHE A 107 -12.93 6.62 0.75
N THR A 108 -13.91 6.98 -0.08
CA THR A 108 -14.80 8.10 0.21
C THR A 108 -16.15 7.98 -0.51
N THR A 109 -17.14 8.72 -0.02
CA THR A 109 -18.40 8.91 -0.75
C THR A 109 -18.30 9.99 -1.81
N PHE A 110 -17.21 10.75 -1.83
CA PHE A 110 -16.99 11.82 -2.80
C PHE A 110 -16.84 11.25 -4.21
N THR A 111 -17.34 11.98 -5.20
CA THR A 111 -17.06 11.69 -6.61
C THR A 111 -15.68 12.21 -6.96
N GLN A 112 -15.16 11.75 -8.10
CA GLN A 112 -13.85 12.20 -8.58
C GLN A 112 -13.81 13.74 -8.70
N ASP A 113 -14.90 14.35 -9.15
CA ASP A 113 -14.98 15.81 -9.34
C ASP A 113 -15.01 16.58 -8.01
N GLU A 114 -15.43 15.92 -6.95
CA GLU A 114 -15.48 16.54 -5.62
C GLU A 114 -14.13 16.51 -4.91
N ILE A 115 -13.20 15.70 -5.41
CA ILE A 115 -11.83 15.66 -4.88
C ILE A 115 -11.10 16.91 -5.30
N ALA A 116 -10.27 17.45 -4.41
CA ALA A 116 -9.46 18.64 -4.74
C ALA A 116 -8.61 18.37 -5.99
N GLU A 117 -8.51 19.39 -6.84
CA GLU A 117 -7.88 19.27 -8.15
C GLU A 117 -6.49 18.65 -8.10
N ASP A 118 -5.69 19.03 -7.11
CA ASP A 118 -4.31 18.53 -6.95
C ASP A 118 -4.25 17.02 -6.74
N PHE A 119 -5.35 16.39 -6.31
CA PHE A 119 -5.40 14.98 -5.96
C PHE A 119 -6.37 14.16 -6.81
N ARG A 120 -6.91 14.75 -7.89
CA ARG A 120 -7.88 14.04 -8.75
C ARG A 120 -7.29 12.84 -9.49
N THR A 121 -5.97 12.81 -9.64
CA THR A 121 -5.30 11.67 -10.28
C THR A 121 -5.05 10.51 -9.32
N ALA A 122 -5.22 10.72 -8.02
CA ALA A 122 -5.08 9.65 -7.05
C ALA A 122 -6.24 8.66 -7.21
N PRO A 123 -5.97 7.35 -7.03
CA PRO A 123 -7.05 6.37 -7.06
C PRO A 123 -8.11 6.70 -6.02
N CYS A 124 -9.36 6.58 -6.39
CA CYS A 124 -10.48 6.90 -5.54
C CYS A 124 -11.46 5.73 -5.53
N LEU A 125 -11.60 5.10 -4.37
CA LEU A 125 -12.51 3.99 -4.15
C LEU A 125 -13.77 4.53 -3.49
N ARG A 126 -14.88 4.41 -4.16
CA ARG A 126 -16.12 5.01 -3.69
C ARG A 126 -16.87 4.11 -2.71
N LYS A 127 -17.34 4.74 -1.64
CA LYS A 127 -18.28 4.09 -0.72
C LYS A 127 -19.70 4.10 -1.32
N PRO A 128 -20.53 3.11 -1.07
CA PRO A 128 -20.22 1.89 -0.35
C PRO A 128 -19.58 0.85 -1.27
N GLN A 129 -18.62 0.12 -0.76
CA GLN A 129 -18.02 -1.01 -1.45
C GLN A 129 -17.71 -2.11 -0.45
N ASP A 130 -17.69 -3.32 -0.96
CA ASP A 130 -17.26 -4.49 -0.22
C ASP A 130 -15.80 -4.30 0.20
N THR A 131 -15.51 -4.50 1.47
CA THR A 131 -14.15 -4.36 2.00
C THR A 131 -13.16 -5.29 1.30
N HIS A 132 -13.62 -6.46 0.85
CA HIS A 132 -12.80 -7.38 0.08
C HIS A 132 -12.34 -6.75 -1.25
N ARG A 133 -13.22 -6.04 -1.94
CA ARG A 133 -12.88 -5.36 -3.19
C ARG A 133 -11.91 -4.21 -2.95
N ILE A 134 -12.10 -3.50 -1.84
CA ILE A 134 -11.20 -2.41 -1.47
C ILE A 134 -9.81 -2.96 -1.19
N ALA A 135 -9.72 -4.04 -0.44
CA ALA A 135 -8.45 -4.69 -0.13
C ALA A 135 -7.75 -5.15 -1.41
N ALA A 136 -8.49 -5.71 -2.36
CA ALA A 136 -7.94 -6.13 -3.64
C ALA A 136 -7.39 -4.95 -4.44
N ALA A 137 -8.11 -3.81 -4.44
CA ALA A 137 -7.67 -2.60 -5.13
C ALA A 137 -6.41 -2.02 -4.50
N VAL A 138 -6.33 -2.04 -3.17
CA VAL A 138 -5.14 -1.58 -2.44
C VAL A 138 -3.95 -2.49 -2.74
N LYS A 139 -4.18 -3.78 -2.81
CA LYS A 139 -3.13 -4.74 -3.19
C LYS A 139 -2.62 -4.46 -4.60
N ASP A 140 -3.50 -4.13 -5.53
CA ASP A 140 -3.11 -3.78 -6.89
C ASP A 140 -2.28 -2.49 -6.91
N LEU A 141 -2.67 -1.49 -6.14
CA LEU A 141 -1.90 -0.26 -5.97
C LEU A 141 -0.50 -0.57 -5.41
N ALA A 142 -0.42 -1.48 -4.47
CA ALA A 142 0.84 -1.91 -3.88
C ALA A 142 1.76 -2.57 -4.91
N ARG A 143 1.20 -3.38 -5.80
CA ARG A 143 1.96 -4.01 -6.88
C ARG A 143 2.53 -2.99 -7.84
N ARG A 144 1.74 -1.99 -8.19
CA ARG A 144 2.17 -0.92 -9.08
C ARG A 144 3.29 -0.11 -8.45
N ALA A 145 3.18 0.20 -7.18
CA ALA A 145 4.22 0.93 -6.45
C ALA A 145 5.55 0.18 -6.42
N ARG A 146 5.51 -1.15 -6.35
CA ARG A 146 6.73 -1.97 -6.38
C ARG A 146 7.37 -2.03 -7.76
N ARG A 147 6.56 -1.96 -8.81
CA ARG A 147 7.07 -2.04 -10.19
C ARG A 147 7.68 -0.73 -10.65
N ASP A 148 7.13 0.37 -10.18
CA ASP A 148 7.58 1.69 -10.59
C ASP A 148 7.71 2.58 -9.38
N PRO A 149 8.88 2.56 -8.74
CA PRO A 149 9.11 3.36 -7.54
C PRO A 149 9.11 4.86 -7.81
N GLU A 150 9.10 5.29 -9.08
CA GLU A 150 9.09 6.71 -9.43
C GLU A 150 7.69 7.27 -9.61
N ILE A 151 6.67 6.43 -9.66
CA ILE A 151 5.30 6.92 -9.72
C ILE A 151 4.86 7.32 -8.32
N PRO A 152 4.59 8.59 -8.10
CA PRO A 152 4.12 9.06 -6.80
C PRO A 152 2.71 8.60 -6.51
#